data_e713c94313423c46505611d23dab7668
#
_entry.id   e713c94313423c46505611d23dab7668
#
_cell.length_a   1.000
_cell.length_b   1.000
_cell.length_c   1.000
_cell.angle_alpha   90.00
_cell.angle_beta   90.00
_cell.angle_gamma   90.00
#
_symmetry.space_group_name_H-M   'P 1'
#
loop_
_entity.id
_entity.type
_entity.pdbx_description
1 polymer ?
#
loop_
_entity_poly.entity_id
_entity_poly.type
_entity_poly.pdbx_seq_one_letter_code
_entity_poly.pdbx_strand_id
1 'polypeptide(L)'
;MNKIICPFCIDADVFPLEDTNLMKCGKCGLLINKRFLSKEALKITLRRQMLSTCREKNPGESRIKNANKQLDILENYIKPGNVWDIASAAGFFMKAARDRGWEVYGNEISKRAIKWAKEHYDIDIEYRFLEDLEFTAGYYDAVVLWNSLEHMYNPRKTLEICREMLKVDGLIYIRVPDKQTKKELNEKYEKLHLYEFTGGCLAGHLESLGFEVIDIWPGQDPNNGVHYCDFLYKRKR
;
A
#
# COMPACT_ATOMS: atom_id res chain seq x y z
N MET A 1 -17.74 9.00 21.28
CA MET A 1 -16.58 8.77 20.36
C MET A 1 -16.24 7.30 20.42
N ASN A 2 -16.11 6.63 19.27
CA ASN A 2 -15.70 5.23 19.25
C ASN A 2 -14.28 5.12 19.77
N LYS A 3 -14.02 4.11 20.61
CA LYS A 3 -12.65 3.82 21.11
C LYS A 3 -11.74 3.52 19.93
N ILE A 4 -10.63 4.24 19.78
CA ILE A 4 -9.61 3.94 18.77
C ILE A 4 -8.85 2.72 19.25
N ILE A 5 -8.73 1.72 18.38
CA ILE A 5 -8.08 0.43 18.65
C ILE A 5 -6.98 0.21 17.61
N CYS A 6 -5.83 -0.27 18.04
CA CYS A 6 -4.77 -0.67 17.11
C CYS A 6 -5.21 -1.92 16.33
N PRO A 7 -5.21 -1.91 14.99
CA PRO A 7 -5.67 -3.04 14.19
C PRO A 7 -4.79 -4.30 14.33
N PHE A 8 -3.55 -4.13 14.79
CA PHE A 8 -2.61 -5.24 15.00
C PHE A 8 -2.54 -5.71 16.46
N CYS A 9 -2.72 -4.76 17.42
CA CYS A 9 -2.57 -5.02 18.85
C CYS A 9 -3.89 -4.70 19.56
N ILE A 10 -4.91 -5.50 19.31
CA ILE A 10 -6.33 -5.25 19.68
C ILE A 10 -6.51 -4.84 21.15
N ASP A 11 -5.74 -5.43 22.07
CA ASP A 11 -5.84 -5.18 23.51
C ASP A 11 -4.82 -4.15 24.04
N ALA A 12 -4.08 -3.47 23.14
CA ALA A 12 -3.09 -2.49 23.56
C ALA A 12 -3.72 -1.12 23.81
N ASP A 13 -3.22 -0.43 24.82
CA ASP A 13 -3.56 0.97 25.04
C ASP A 13 -3.04 1.85 23.89
N VAL A 14 -3.83 2.87 23.59
CA VAL A 14 -3.53 3.85 22.54
C VAL A 14 -3.52 5.23 23.17
N PHE A 15 -2.41 5.95 23.07
CA PHE A 15 -2.16 7.22 23.72
C PHE A 15 -2.12 8.38 22.73
N PRO A 16 -2.57 9.59 23.10
CA PRO A 16 -2.40 10.78 22.27
C PRO A 16 -0.90 11.06 22.00
N LEU A 17 -0.54 11.36 20.76
CA LEU A 17 0.75 11.94 20.45
C LEU A 17 0.62 13.46 20.49
N GLU A 18 1.39 14.10 21.41
CA GLU A 18 1.33 15.54 21.65
C GLU A 18 1.58 16.35 20.37
N ASP A 19 0.87 17.48 20.26
CA ASP A 19 0.95 18.42 19.12
C ASP A 19 0.61 17.81 17.75
N THR A 20 -0.08 16.67 17.73
CA THR A 20 -0.52 16.01 16.49
C THR A 20 -1.98 15.55 16.54
N ASN A 21 -2.53 15.21 15.37
CA ASN A 21 -3.82 14.53 15.25
C ASN A 21 -3.70 13.00 15.32
N LEU A 22 -2.62 12.49 15.90
CA LEU A 22 -2.33 11.06 15.94
C LEU A 22 -2.45 10.50 17.36
N MET A 23 -2.75 9.20 17.41
CA MET A 23 -2.68 8.36 18.59
C MET A 23 -1.55 7.33 18.35
N LYS A 24 -0.82 6.97 19.38
CA LYS A 24 0.25 5.97 19.31
C LYS A 24 -0.14 4.70 20.04
N CYS A 25 -0.02 3.55 19.40
CA CYS A 25 -0.15 2.26 20.06
C CYS A 25 1.03 2.03 21.02
N GLY A 26 0.74 1.78 22.29
CA GLY A 26 1.76 1.55 23.32
C GLY A 26 2.56 0.27 23.12
N LYS A 27 2.04 -0.70 22.36
CA LYS A 27 2.70 -1.99 22.11
C LYS A 27 3.57 -1.99 20.86
N CYS A 28 3.07 -1.56 19.71
CA CYS A 28 3.81 -1.65 18.44
C CYS A 28 4.27 -0.28 17.88
N GLY A 29 3.85 0.82 18.49
CA GLY A 29 4.22 2.15 18.05
C GLY A 29 3.48 2.67 16.81
N LEU A 30 2.54 1.91 16.24
CA LEU A 30 1.71 2.36 15.10
C LEU A 30 1.02 3.68 15.46
N LEU A 31 1.10 4.65 14.55
CA LEU A 31 0.39 5.91 14.69
C LEU A 31 -0.95 5.82 13.96
N ILE A 32 -2.02 6.25 14.63
CA ILE A 32 -3.41 6.11 14.17
C ILE A 32 -4.03 7.50 14.15
N ASN A 33 -4.67 7.89 13.06
CA ASN A 33 -5.28 9.19 12.93
C ASN A 33 -6.50 9.32 13.86
N LYS A 34 -6.54 10.37 14.68
CA LYS A 34 -7.69 10.69 15.57
C LYS A 34 -9.00 10.91 14.80
N ARG A 35 -8.89 11.33 13.53
CA ARG A 35 -10.03 11.54 12.63
C ARG A 35 -10.40 10.28 11.86
N PHE A 36 -10.22 9.11 12.48
CA PHE A 36 -10.54 7.84 11.86
C PHE A 36 -11.95 7.85 11.29
N LEU A 37 -12.05 7.72 9.99
CA LEU A 37 -13.32 7.74 9.27
C LEU A 37 -14.03 6.38 9.40
N SER A 38 -15.37 6.39 9.38
CA SER A 38 -16.09 5.13 9.16
C SER A 38 -15.70 4.52 7.81
N LYS A 39 -15.88 3.20 7.66
CA LYS A 39 -15.55 2.50 6.40
C LYS A 39 -16.24 3.16 5.20
N GLU A 40 -17.50 3.59 5.35
CA GLU A 40 -18.30 4.25 4.32
C GLU A 40 -17.77 5.65 3.99
N ALA A 41 -17.45 6.46 5.02
CA ALA A 41 -16.89 7.79 4.82
C ALA A 41 -15.51 7.73 4.15
N LEU A 42 -14.69 6.76 4.54
CA LEU A 42 -13.40 6.51 3.91
C LEU A 42 -13.56 6.14 2.41
N LYS A 43 -14.47 5.21 2.11
CA LYS A 43 -14.80 4.83 0.71
C LYS A 43 -15.16 6.03 -0.15
N ILE A 44 -16.01 6.92 0.35
CA ILE A 44 -16.44 8.13 -0.37
C ILE A 44 -15.24 9.08 -0.57
N THR A 45 -14.43 9.25 0.46
CA THR A 45 -13.30 10.18 0.45
C THR A 45 -12.21 9.73 -0.51
N LEU A 46 -11.82 8.46 -0.47
CA LEU A 46 -10.82 7.87 -1.38
C LEU A 46 -11.28 7.97 -2.84
N ARG A 47 -12.53 7.63 -3.14
CA ARG A 47 -13.09 7.76 -4.50
C ARG A 47 -12.99 9.19 -5.04
N ARG A 48 -13.17 10.21 -4.20
CA ARG A 48 -13.08 11.62 -4.61
C ARG A 48 -11.65 12.09 -4.83
N GLN A 49 -10.70 11.63 -4.03
CA GLN A 49 -9.30 12.11 -4.11
C GLN A 49 -8.49 11.47 -5.22
N MET A 50 -8.72 10.22 -5.56
CA MET A 50 -8.08 9.56 -6.70
C MET A 50 -8.38 10.25 -8.03
N LEU A 51 -9.30 11.23 -8.04
CA LEU A 51 -9.54 12.11 -9.20
C LEU A 51 -8.37 13.04 -9.53
N SER A 52 -7.46 13.32 -8.60
CA SER A 52 -6.32 14.24 -8.83
C SER A 52 -5.19 13.59 -9.63
N THR A 53 -4.98 12.29 -9.48
CA THR A 53 -3.86 11.53 -10.08
C THR A 53 -3.88 11.50 -11.61
N CYS A 54 -5.06 11.70 -12.22
CA CYS A 54 -5.25 11.66 -13.69
C CYS A 54 -5.34 13.05 -14.32
N ARG A 55 -4.95 14.12 -13.60
CA ARG A 55 -5.06 15.52 -14.10
C ARG A 55 -3.79 16.08 -14.74
N GLU A 56 -2.66 15.44 -14.54
CA GLU A 56 -1.38 15.90 -15.10
C GLU A 56 -1.30 15.65 -16.60
N LYS A 57 -0.65 16.55 -17.35
CA LYS A 57 -0.54 16.44 -18.83
C LYS A 57 0.25 15.22 -19.30
N ASN A 58 1.20 14.71 -18.48
CA ASN A 58 1.95 13.47 -18.71
C ASN A 58 2.24 12.74 -17.38
N PRO A 59 1.22 12.24 -16.69
CA PRO A 59 1.43 11.60 -15.37
C PRO A 59 2.17 10.26 -15.47
N GLY A 60 2.28 9.68 -16.68
CA GLY A 60 2.73 8.32 -16.88
C GLY A 60 4.24 8.11 -16.82
N GLU A 61 5.05 9.00 -17.42
CA GLU A 61 6.47 8.71 -17.61
C GLU A 61 7.26 8.59 -16.31
N SER A 62 7.12 9.54 -15.40
CA SER A 62 7.82 9.48 -14.10
C SER A 62 7.37 8.31 -13.24
N ARG A 63 6.08 7.98 -13.28
CA ARG A 63 5.50 6.87 -12.52
C ARG A 63 5.91 5.52 -13.10
N ILE A 64 5.91 5.38 -14.43
CA ILE A 64 6.44 4.17 -15.12
C ILE A 64 7.93 4.02 -14.84
N LYS A 65 8.72 5.12 -14.87
CA LYS A 65 10.13 5.08 -14.49
C LYS A 65 10.34 4.60 -13.06
N ASN A 66 9.53 5.07 -12.13
CA ASN A 66 9.58 4.58 -10.74
C ASN A 66 9.16 3.11 -10.64
N ALA A 67 8.10 2.71 -11.33
CA ALA A 67 7.67 1.31 -11.40
C ALA A 67 8.76 0.39 -11.95
N ASN A 68 9.49 0.81 -12.97
CA ASN A 68 10.62 0.04 -13.49
C ASN A 68 11.73 -0.16 -12.46
N LYS A 69 12.05 0.87 -11.65
CA LYS A 69 13.03 0.70 -10.55
C LYS A 69 12.55 -0.31 -9.49
N GLN A 70 11.26 -0.32 -9.21
CA GLN A 70 10.67 -1.28 -8.28
C GLN A 70 10.70 -2.71 -8.85
N LEU A 71 10.46 -2.84 -10.14
CA LEU A 71 10.59 -4.11 -10.86
C LEU A 71 12.05 -4.59 -10.93
N ASP A 72 13.02 -3.69 -11.13
CA ASP A 72 14.44 -4.04 -11.08
C ASP A 72 14.80 -4.69 -9.73
N ILE A 73 14.26 -4.16 -8.63
CA ILE A 73 14.46 -4.75 -7.30
C ILE A 73 13.76 -6.11 -7.20
N LEU A 74 12.48 -6.18 -7.57
CA LEU A 74 11.68 -7.41 -7.45
C LEU A 74 12.28 -8.56 -8.28
N GLU A 75 12.74 -8.27 -9.48
CA GLU A 75 13.29 -9.24 -10.43
C GLU A 75 14.70 -9.74 -10.06
N ASN A 76 15.38 -9.12 -9.09
CA ASN A 76 16.58 -9.70 -8.48
C ASN A 76 16.29 -10.97 -7.66
N TYR A 77 15.04 -11.13 -7.22
CA TYR A 77 14.63 -12.21 -6.32
C TYR A 77 13.69 -13.21 -6.97
N ILE A 78 12.92 -12.79 -8.00
CA ILE A 78 11.93 -13.64 -8.64
C ILE A 78 11.82 -13.29 -10.13
N LYS A 79 11.62 -14.31 -10.97
CA LYS A 79 11.35 -14.10 -12.40
C LYS A 79 9.91 -13.62 -12.63
N PRO A 80 9.64 -12.91 -13.73
CA PRO A 80 8.29 -12.56 -14.14
C PRO A 80 7.33 -13.76 -14.09
N GLY A 81 6.19 -13.55 -13.43
CA GLY A 81 5.12 -14.51 -13.22
C GLY A 81 3.81 -13.74 -13.02
N ASN A 82 2.96 -14.18 -12.10
CA ASN A 82 1.68 -13.52 -11.80
C ASN A 82 1.88 -12.46 -10.70
N VAL A 83 1.55 -11.20 -10.96
CA VAL A 83 1.64 -10.12 -9.96
C VAL A 83 0.29 -9.45 -9.74
N TRP A 84 -0.08 -9.21 -8.47
CA TRP A 84 -1.24 -8.40 -8.11
C TRP A 84 -0.81 -7.06 -7.55
N ASP A 85 -1.35 -5.98 -8.15
CA ASP A 85 -1.15 -4.58 -7.69
C ASP A 85 -2.38 -4.12 -6.89
N ILE A 86 -2.22 -3.99 -5.58
CA ILE A 86 -3.29 -3.57 -4.66
C ILE A 86 -3.46 -2.05 -4.72
N ALA A 87 -4.70 -1.60 -5.00
CA ALA A 87 -5.03 -0.18 -5.20
C ALA A 87 -4.17 0.45 -6.32
N SER A 88 -4.18 -0.18 -7.47
CA SER A 88 -3.27 0.04 -8.61
C SER A 88 -3.39 1.41 -9.28
N ALA A 89 -4.29 2.28 -8.80
CA ALA A 89 -4.55 3.60 -9.37
C ALA A 89 -4.79 3.53 -10.90
N ALA A 90 -4.01 4.28 -11.69
CA ALA A 90 -4.12 4.28 -13.15
C ALA A 90 -3.23 3.21 -13.83
N GLY A 91 -2.82 2.16 -13.12
CA GLY A 91 -2.15 0.99 -13.68
C GLY A 91 -0.71 1.22 -14.14
N PHE A 92 0.00 2.23 -13.63
CA PHE A 92 1.37 2.53 -14.06
C PHE A 92 2.35 1.39 -13.77
N PHE A 93 2.24 0.78 -12.57
CA PHE A 93 3.04 -0.38 -12.22
C PHE A 93 2.66 -1.58 -13.09
N MET A 94 1.37 -1.83 -13.24
CA MET A 94 0.86 -2.93 -14.09
C MET A 94 1.35 -2.80 -15.54
N LYS A 95 1.36 -1.56 -16.10
CA LYS A 95 1.90 -1.29 -17.45
C LYS A 95 3.39 -1.66 -17.54
N ALA A 96 4.19 -1.18 -16.58
CA ALA A 96 5.62 -1.47 -16.57
C ALA A 96 5.89 -2.97 -16.39
N ALA A 97 5.17 -3.64 -15.50
CA ALA A 97 5.30 -5.07 -15.25
C ALA A 97 4.91 -5.90 -16.48
N ARG A 98 3.79 -5.58 -17.13
CA ARG A 98 3.36 -6.25 -18.37
C ARG A 98 4.39 -6.14 -19.48
N ASP A 99 5.00 -4.96 -19.65
CA ASP A 99 6.05 -4.74 -20.67
C ASP A 99 7.32 -5.58 -20.42
N ARG A 100 7.48 -6.09 -19.18
CA ARG A 100 8.59 -6.94 -18.75
C ARG A 100 8.20 -8.42 -18.66
N GLY A 101 7.01 -8.79 -19.13
CA GLY A 101 6.55 -10.18 -19.22
C GLY A 101 5.83 -10.71 -17.99
N TRP A 102 5.39 -9.83 -17.06
CA TRP A 102 4.51 -10.22 -15.97
C TRP A 102 3.06 -10.35 -16.44
N GLU A 103 2.35 -11.36 -15.94
CA GLU A 103 0.90 -11.41 -15.95
C GLU A 103 0.36 -10.52 -14.83
N VAL A 104 -0.38 -9.47 -15.20
CA VAL A 104 -0.74 -8.40 -14.27
C VAL A 104 -2.20 -8.45 -13.90
N TYR A 105 -2.46 -8.38 -12.61
CA TYR A 105 -3.76 -8.29 -11.99
C TYR A 105 -3.79 -7.09 -11.05
N GLY A 106 -4.95 -6.53 -10.78
CA GLY A 106 -5.04 -5.42 -9.83
C GLY A 106 -6.47 -4.99 -9.56
N ASN A 107 -6.65 -4.28 -8.46
CA ASN A 107 -7.92 -3.69 -8.06
C ASN A 107 -7.79 -2.20 -7.76
N GLU A 108 -8.86 -1.48 -7.99
CA GLU A 108 -8.95 -0.04 -7.75
C GLU A 108 -10.40 0.36 -7.51
N ILE A 109 -10.65 1.43 -6.73
CA ILE A 109 -11.99 1.94 -6.40
C ILE A 109 -12.34 3.24 -7.13
N SER A 110 -11.39 3.81 -7.86
CA SER A 110 -11.59 4.98 -8.70
C SER A 110 -11.94 4.57 -10.12
N LYS A 111 -13.22 4.64 -10.48
CA LYS A 111 -13.69 4.38 -11.86
C LYS A 111 -12.93 5.21 -12.90
N ARG A 112 -12.50 6.43 -12.54
CA ARG A 112 -11.76 7.30 -13.44
C ARG A 112 -10.34 6.79 -13.69
N ALA A 113 -9.66 6.29 -12.65
CA ALA A 113 -8.33 5.72 -12.78
C ALA A 113 -8.36 4.44 -13.62
N ILE A 114 -9.35 3.56 -13.37
CA ILE A 114 -9.58 2.34 -14.16
C ILE A 114 -9.84 2.67 -15.63
N LYS A 115 -10.75 3.62 -15.88
CA LYS A 115 -11.04 4.07 -17.25
C LYS A 115 -9.78 4.59 -17.94
N TRP A 116 -8.97 5.39 -17.23
CA TRP A 116 -7.73 5.93 -17.77
C TRP A 116 -6.73 4.80 -18.11
N ALA A 117 -6.54 3.80 -17.23
CA ALA A 117 -5.69 2.64 -17.47
C ALA A 117 -6.13 1.85 -18.72
N LYS A 118 -7.45 1.65 -18.90
CA LYS A 118 -7.99 0.97 -20.08
C LYS A 118 -7.76 1.76 -21.36
N GLU A 119 -8.03 3.07 -21.34
CA GLU A 119 -7.91 3.92 -22.54
C GLU A 119 -6.46 4.14 -23.00
N HIS A 120 -5.49 4.18 -22.08
CA HIS A 120 -4.10 4.52 -22.40
C HIS A 120 -3.18 3.31 -22.49
N TYR A 121 -3.49 2.25 -21.75
CA TYR A 121 -2.61 1.07 -21.63
C TYR A 121 -3.29 -0.24 -22.03
N ASP A 122 -4.62 -0.23 -22.29
CA ASP A 122 -5.41 -1.44 -22.49
C ASP A 122 -5.21 -2.45 -21.33
N ILE A 123 -5.28 -1.94 -20.10
CA ILE A 123 -5.18 -2.74 -18.87
C ILE A 123 -6.54 -2.78 -18.21
N ASP A 124 -7.00 -4.00 -17.90
CA ASP A 124 -8.20 -4.24 -17.12
C ASP A 124 -7.86 -4.27 -15.64
N ILE A 125 -8.59 -3.49 -14.84
CA ILE A 125 -8.44 -3.39 -13.38
C ILE A 125 -9.78 -3.66 -12.74
N GLU A 126 -9.82 -4.51 -11.72
CA GLU A 126 -11.06 -4.83 -11.02
C GLU A 126 -11.58 -3.64 -10.21
N TYR A 127 -12.82 -3.23 -10.45
CA TYR A 127 -13.51 -2.21 -9.66
C TYR A 127 -14.03 -2.82 -8.36
N ARG A 128 -13.16 -3.09 -7.39
CA ARG A 128 -13.51 -3.70 -6.10
C ARG A 128 -12.61 -3.20 -4.97
N PHE A 129 -13.13 -3.22 -3.74
CA PHE A 129 -12.29 -3.17 -2.55
C PHE A 129 -11.60 -4.51 -2.37
N LEU A 130 -10.43 -4.48 -1.73
CA LEU A 130 -9.64 -5.69 -1.51
C LEU A 130 -10.43 -6.78 -0.75
N GLU A 131 -11.20 -6.36 0.26
CA GLU A 131 -11.97 -7.30 1.08
C GLU A 131 -13.16 -7.95 0.34
N ASP A 132 -13.54 -7.39 -0.80
CA ASP A 132 -14.66 -7.85 -1.63
C ASP A 132 -14.15 -8.62 -2.89
N LEU A 133 -12.82 -8.82 -3.02
CA LEU A 133 -12.22 -9.52 -4.15
C LEU A 133 -12.45 -11.04 -4.08
N GLU A 134 -12.70 -11.60 -5.25
CA GLU A 134 -12.57 -13.03 -5.47
C GLU A 134 -11.21 -13.29 -6.11
N PHE A 135 -10.36 -14.07 -5.47
CA PHE A 135 -9.02 -14.39 -5.95
C PHE A 135 -8.69 -15.87 -5.74
N THR A 136 -7.75 -16.38 -6.51
CA THR A 136 -7.24 -17.74 -6.32
C THR A 136 -6.15 -17.70 -5.26
N ALA A 137 -6.36 -18.39 -4.15
CA ALA A 137 -5.37 -18.52 -3.09
C ALA A 137 -4.10 -19.24 -3.59
N GLY A 138 -2.94 -18.76 -3.18
CA GLY A 138 -1.66 -19.35 -3.56
C GLY A 138 -1.34 -19.29 -5.05
N TYR A 139 -1.84 -18.28 -5.76
CA TYR A 139 -1.70 -18.17 -7.22
C TYR A 139 -0.63 -17.15 -7.65
N TYR A 140 -0.44 -16.08 -6.87
CA TYR A 140 0.42 -14.96 -7.28
C TYR A 140 1.86 -15.17 -6.82
N ASP A 141 2.79 -14.88 -7.73
CA ASP A 141 4.22 -14.90 -7.45
C ASP A 141 4.64 -13.66 -6.66
N ALA A 142 3.98 -12.54 -6.93
CA ALA A 142 4.16 -11.31 -6.18
C ALA A 142 2.83 -10.59 -5.90
N VAL A 143 2.77 -9.89 -4.76
CA VAL A 143 1.72 -8.91 -4.42
C VAL A 143 2.41 -7.61 -4.05
N VAL A 144 1.95 -6.48 -4.60
CA VAL A 144 2.57 -5.17 -4.36
C VAL A 144 1.58 -4.15 -3.81
N LEU A 145 2.07 -3.26 -2.93
CA LEU A 145 1.30 -2.17 -2.33
C LEU A 145 2.15 -0.89 -2.38
N TRP A 146 1.76 0.07 -3.22
CA TRP A 146 2.51 1.32 -3.39
C TRP A 146 1.76 2.49 -2.76
N ASN A 147 2.21 2.96 -1.56
CA ASN A 147 1.57 4.05 -0.81
C ASN A 147 0.05 3.84 -0.72
N SER A 148 -0.35 2.68 -0.28
CA SER A 148 -1.76 2.27 -0.22
C SER A 148 -2.15 1.67 1.14
N LEU A 149 -1.22 1.00 1.85
CA LEU A 149 -1.50 0.34 3.12
C LEU A 149 -1.96 1.32 4.20
N GLU A 150 -1.43 2.54 4.21
CA GLU A 150 -1.79 3.63 5.12
C GLU A 150 -3.22 4.12 4.96
N HIS A 151 -3.86 3.81 3.83
CA HIS A 151 -5.25 4.14 3.53
C HIS A 151 -6.23 2.99 3.77
N MET A 152 -5.75 1.79 4.05
CA MET A 152 -6.61 0.62 4.25
C MET A 152 -7.34 0.70 5.58
N TYR A 153 -8.65 0.41 5.59
CA TYR A 153 -9.46 0.46 6.81
C TYR A 153 -8.96 -0.52 7.88
N ASN A 154 -8.56 -1.71 7.46
CA ASN A 154 -7.96 -2.73 8.31
C ASN A 154 -6.67 -3.25 7.67
N PRO A 155 -5.51 -2.62 7.93
CA PRO A 155 -4.24 -2.98 7.31
C PRO A 155 -3.78 -4.40 7.70
N ARG A 156 -4.13 -4.90 8.89
CA ARG A 156 -3.85 -6.29 9.27
C ARG A 156 -4.59 -7.26 8.34
N LYS A 157 -5.91 -7.06 8.15
CA LYS A 157 -6.69 -7.92 7.25
C LYS A 157 -6.21 -7.82 5.81
N THR A 158 -5.79 -6.63 5.37
CA THR A 158 -5.15 -6.44 4.07
C THR A 158 -3.93 -7.33 3.91
N LEU A 159 -3.01 -7.34 4.88
CA LEU A 159 -1.80 -8.19 4.83
C LEU A 159 -2.13 -9.68 4.92
N GLU A 160 -3.15 -10.07 5.69
CA GLU A 160 -3.63 -11.46 5.73
C GLU A 160 -4.15 -11.91 4.35
N ILE A 161 -4.93 -11.07 3.66
CA ILE A 161 -5.41 -11.35 2.29
C ILE A 161 -4.22 -11.45 1.32
N CYS A 162 -3.27 -10.51 1.37
CA CYS A 162 -2.07 -10.58 0.53
C CYS A 162 -1.30 -11.89 0.73
N ARG A 163 -1.22 -12.36 1.99
CA ARG A 163 -0.59 -13.65 2.30
C ARG A 163 -1.35 -14.82 1.69
N GLU A 164 -2.68 -14.81 1.75
CA GLU A 164 -3.52 -15.85 1.13
C GLU A 164 -3.36 -15.88 -0.39
N MET A 165 -3.26 -14.72 -1.03
CA MET A 165 -3.07 -14.59 -2.50
C MET A 165 -1.74 -15.17 -2.97
N LEU A 166 -0.66 -14.98 -2.22
CA LEU A 166 0.68 -15.37 -2.60
C LEU A 166 0.87 -16.90 -2.63
N LYS A 167 1.67 -17.39 -3.56
CA LYS A 167 2.28 -18.73 -3.48
C LYS A 167 3.15 -18.85 -2.22
N VAL A 168 3.44 -20.07 -1.80
CA VAL A 168 4.55 -20.32 -0.86
C VAL A 168 5.83 -19.83 -1.53
N ASP A 169 6.68 -19.13 -0.79
CA ASP A 169 7.87 -18.42 -1.26
C ASP A 169 7.57 -17.23 -2.21
N GLY A 170 6.30 -16.89 -2.45
CA GLY A 170 5.92 -15.69 -3.16
C GLY A 170 6.24 -14.40 -2.38
N LEU A 171 6.41 -13.30 -3.07
CA LEU A 171 6.93 -12.05 -2.52
C LEU A 171 5.83 -11.02 -2.29
N ILE A 172 5.88 -10.34 -1.15
CA ILE A 172 5.15 -9.09 -0.93
C ILE A 172 6.13 -7.92 -0.95
N TYR A 173 5.82 -6.90 -1.74
CA TYR A 173 6.61 -5.66 -1.79
C TYR A 173 5.71 -4.48 -1.41
N ILE A 174 6.04 -3.82 -0.32
CA ILE A 174 5.24 -2.72 0.25
C ILE A 174 6.10 -1.47 0.31
N ARG A 175 5.54 -0.35 -0.15
CA ARG A 175 6.04 0.99 0.12
C ARG A 175 5.02 1.75 0.95
N VAL A 176 5.46 2.34 2.04
CA VAL A 176 4.68 3.29 2.84
C VAL A 176 5.47 4.58 3.06
N PRO A 177 4.80 5.74 3.22
CA PRO A 177 5.46 6.95 3.69
C PRO A 177 6.10 6.70 5.06
N ASP A 178 7.33 7.21 5.26
CA ASP A 178 8.07 7.12 6.52
C ASP A 178 8.30 8.52 7.07
N LYS A 179 7.32 9.02 7.79
CA LYS A 179 7.36 10.36 8.39
C LYS A 179 8.10 10.32 9.72
N GLN A 180 9.24 10.94 9.76
CA GLN A 180 10.16 10.89 10.90
C GLN A 180 10.05 12.11 11.83
N THR A 181 9.48 13.23 11.37
CA THR A 181 9.42 14.47 12.13
C THR A 181 7.99 14.91 12.45
N LYS A 182 7.82 15.63 13.57
CA LYS A 182 6.52 16.24 13.93
C LYS A 182 5.99 17.17 12.82
N LYS A 183 6.88 17.83 12.08
CA LYS A 183 6.51 18.70 10.95
C LYS A 183 5.88 17.88 9.84
N GLU A 184 6.52 16.78 9.44
CA GLU A 184 5.99 15.86 8.42
C GLU A 184 4.67 15.20 8.85
N LEU A 185 4.53 14.87 10.16
CA LEU A 185 3.30 14.31 10.73
C LEU A 185 2.14 15.32 10.75
N ASN A 186 2.40 16.62 10.63
CA ASN A 186 1.39 17.69 10.63
C ASN A 186 1.11 18.28 9.23
N GLU A 187 1.70 17.73 8.18
CA GLU A 187 1.51 18.23 6.83
C GLU A 187 0.13 17.89 6.22
N LYS A 188 -0.28 18.69 5.25
CA LYS A 188 -1.65 18.69 4.66
C LYS A 188 -2.11 17.37 4.03
N TYR A 189 -1.19 16.46 3.70
CA TYR A 189 -1.49 15.15 3.10
C TYR A 189 -2.11 14.13 4.05
N GLU A 190 -2.08 14.40 5.35
CA GLU A 190 -2.55 13.52 6.43
C GLU A 190 -4.06 13.26 6.47
N LYS A 191 -4.85 13.98 5.70
CA LYS A 191 -6.32 13.86 5.79
C LYS A 191 -6.87 12.50 5.39
N LEU A 192 -6.05 11.66 4.74
CA LEU A 192 -6.45 10.34 4.25
C LEU A 192 -5.63 9.19 4.81
N HIS A 193 -4.46 9.47 5.36
CA HIS A 193 -3.75 8.42 6.05
C HIS A 193 -4.52 8.08 7.33
N LEU A 194 -5.01 6.87 7.41
CA LEU A 194 -5.58 6.34 8.65
C LEU A 194 -4.47 5.94 9.61
N TYR A 195 -3.32 5.60 9.05
CA TYR A 195 -2.14 5.14 9.78
C TYR A 195 -0.86 5.79 9.23
N GLU A 196 0.11 5.98 10.13
CA GLU A 196 1.50 6.24 9.75
C GLU A 196 2.34 5.08 10.29
N PHE A 197 2.98 4.38 9.38
CA PHE A 197 3.84 3.25 9.70
C PHE A 197 5.27 3.72 9.95
N THR A 198 5.90 3.18 10.99
CA THR A 198 7.36 3.23 11.12
C THR A 198 7.96 1.93 10.63
N GLY A 199 9.20 1.96 10.16
CA GLY A 199 9.87 0.78 9.62
C GLY A 199 9.81 -0.42 10.57
N GLY A 200 10.14 -0.22 11.85
CA GLY A 200 10.11 -1.30 12.85
C GLY A 200 8.71 -1.81 13.17
N CYS A 201 7.69 -0.94 13.16
CA CYS A 201 6.32 -1.35 13.42
C CYS A 201 5.80 -2.30 12.32
N LEU A 202 5.93 -1.92 11.06
CA LEU A 202 5.42 -2.73 9.95
C LEU A 202 6.18 -4.05 9.80
N ALA A 203 7.51 -4.02 9.98
CA ALA A 203 8.36 -5.22 9.96
C ALA A 203 7.88 -6.28 10.95
N GLY A 204 7.71 -5.92 12.22
CA GLY A 204 7.25 -6.85 13.25
C GLY A 204 5.84 -7.42 12.97
N HIS A 205 4.97 -6.64 12.34
CA HIS A 205 3.65 -7.13 11.95
C HIS A 205 3.71 -8.12 10.77
N LEU A 206 4.52 -7.86 9.77
CA LEU A 206 4.73 -8.78 8.65
C LEU A 206 5.28 -10.12 9.16
N GLU A 207 6.27 -10.10 10.03
CA GLU A 207 6.84 -11.33 10.63
C GLU A 207 5.78 -12.11 11.43
N SER A 208 4.97 -11.40 12.23
CA SER A 208 3.89 -12.02 13.02
C SER A 208 2.79 -12.66 12.16
N LEU A 209 2.64 -12.20 10.94
CA LEU A 209 1.71 -12.74 9.94
C LEU A 209 2.31 -13.86 9.08
N GLY A 210 3.53 -14.32 9.38
CA GLY A 210 4.16 -15.43 8.68
C GLY A 210 4.88 -15.04 7.40
N PHE A 211 5.37 -13.83 7.34
CA PHE A 211 6.33 -13.42 6.32
C PHE A 211 7.76 -13.48 6.86
N GLU A 212 8.72 -13.61 5.98
CA GLU A 212 10.15 -13.58 6.25
C GLU A 212 10.78 -12.39 5.55
N VAL A 213 11.56 -11.61 6.29
CA VAL A 213 12.24 -10.44 5.73
C VAL A 213 13.25 -10.87 4.66
N ILE A 214 13.22 -10.17 3.53
CA ILE A 214 14.29 -10.22 2.53
C ILE A 214 15.11 -8.95 2.68
N ASP A 215 14.46 -7.79 2.61
CA ASP A 215 15.13 -6.50 2.74
C ASP A 215 14.16 -5.39 3.20
N ILE A 216 14.70 -4.38 3.87
CA ILE A 216 14.00 -3.18 4.30
C ILE A 216 14.93 -2.01 4.09
N TRP A 217 14.51 -1.01 3.32
CA TRP A 217 15.34 0.17 3.10
C TRP A 217 14.54 1.47 3.04
N PRO A 218 15.07 2.54 3.64
CA PRO A 218 14.50 3.86 3.53
C PRO A 218 14.82 4.46 2.15
N GLY A 219 13.97 5.36 1.70
CA GLY A 219 14.19 6.13 0.49
C GLY A 219 13.59 7.52 0.58
N GLN A 220 13.85 8.32 -0.44
CA GLN A 220 13.25 9.63 -0.58
C GLN A 220 12.78 9.82 -2.02
N ASP A 221 11.55 10.30 -2.19
CA ASP A 221 11.01 10.61 -3.52
C ASP A 221 11.74 11.83 -4.09
N PRO A 222 12.43 11.70 -5.21
CA PRO A 222 13.23 12.79 -5.79
C PRO A 222 12.39 13.98 -6.28
N ASN A 223 11.09 13.80 -6.47
CA ASN A 223 10.23 14.84 -7.01
C ASN A 223 9.64 15.75 -5.93
N ASN A 224 9.37 15.21 -4.74
CA ASN A 224 8.69 15.92 -3.67
C ASN A 224 9.40 15.85 -2.30
N GLY A 225 10.51 15.11 -2.21
CA GLY A 225 11.31 14.97 -0.99
C GLY A 225 10.65 14.14 0.12
N VAL A 226 9.52 13.51 -0.14
CA VAL A 226 8.82 12.67 0.86
C VAL A 226 9.63 11.43 1.14
N HIS A 227 9.91 11.18 2.42
CA HIS A 227 10.55 9.95 2.87
C HIS A 227 9.58 8.77 2.80
N TYR A 228 10.09 7.62 2.44
CA TYR A 228 9.36 6.36 2.43
C TYR A 228 10.24 5.22 2.94
N CYS A 229 9.60 4.12 3.29
CA CYS A 229 10.29 2.87 3.58
C CYS A 229 9.72 1.76 2.68
N ASP A 230 10.62 1.00 2.08
CA ASP A 230 10.33 -0.15 1.26
C ASP A 230 10.56 -1.44 2.06
N PHE A 231 9.65 -2.39 1.91
CA PHE A 231 9.64 -3.68 2.59
C PHE A 231 9.48 -4.77 1.56
N LEU A 232 10.47 -5.64 1.43
CA LEU A 232 10.41 -6.83 0.61
C LEU A 232 10.47 -8.07 1.51
N TYR A 233 9.41 -8.86 1.45
CA TYR A 233 9.23 -10.03 2.30
C TYR A 233 8.78 -11.23 1.47
N LYS A 234 9.08 -12.42 1.99
CA LYS A 234 8.68 -13.69 1.42
C LYS A 234 7.62 -14.35 2.28
N ARG A 235 6.58 -14.95 1.68
CA ARG A 235 5.60 -15.78 2.39
C ARG A 235 6.25 -17.06 2.87
N LYS A 236 6.23 -17.31 4.19
CA LYS A 236 6.59 -18.62 4.78
C LYS A 236 5.53 -19.68 4.49
N ARG A 237 5.94 -20.93 4.59
CA ARG A 237 5.07 -22.11 4.51
C ARG A 237 4.00 -22.13 5.59
#